data_0339c7e53a63779329b67569727a3545
#
_entry.id   0339c7e53a63779329b67569727a3545
#
_cell.length_a   1.000
_cell.length_b   1.000
_cell.length_c   1.000
_cell.angle_alpha   90.00
_cell.angle_beta   90.00
_cell.angle_gamma   90.00
#
_symmetry.space_group_name_H-M   'P 1'
#
loop_
_entity.id
_entity.type
_entity.pdbx_description
1 polymer ?
#
loop_
_entity_poly.entity_id
_entity_poly.type
_entity_poly.pdbx_seq_one_letter_code
_entity_poly.pdbx_strand_id
1 'polypeptide(L)'
;MPDHNDNDSQAFLSEIEQRRGGSITFKTFSTFYADSDGNVRDYGVFLYMVNETFWFQDFEHESSFLGFRLTRRRDEEYTMFESSFSPLEVVSFRTVMKKAARKCATGFKDFSRLRKANPVLGFLSETVTEVKLQSGKTMYFQFMDKSVRNIVNQMQKDNKGE
;
A
#
# COMPACT_ATOMS: atom_id res chain seq x y z
N MET A 1 23.04 7.38 25.45
CA MET A 1 22.33 8.49 24.80
C MET A 1 21.11 7.88 24.14
N PRO A 2 19.89 8.28 24.45
CA PRO A 2 18.73 7.83 23.69
C PRO A 2 18.83 8.44 22.30
N ASP A 3 18.72 7.59 21.28
CA ASP A 3 18.78 7.98 19.88
C ASP A 3 17.62 8.93 19.57
N HIS A 4 17.93 10.12 19.04
CA HIS A 4 16.93 11.08 18.57
C HIS A 4 15.93 10.47 17.56
N ASN A 5 16.30 9.41 16.87
CA ASN A 5 15.46 8.69 15.90
C ASN A 5 14.27 7.93 16.52
N ASP A 6 14.39 7.43 17.76
CA ASP A 6 13.30 6.67 18.39
C ASP A 6 12.15 7.57 18.85
N ASN A 7 12.47 8.78 19.31
CA ASN A 7 11.45 9.75 19.75
C ASN A 7 10.59 10.26 18.58
N ASP A 8 11.21 10.54 17.44
CA ASP A 8 10.48 11.05 16.25
C ASP A 8 9.56 9.97 15.67
N SER A 9 10.03 8.73 15.67
CA SER A 9 9.23 7.59 15.21
C SER A 9 8.02 7.34 16.11
N GLN A 10 8.19 7.42 17.43
CA GLN A 10 7.09 7.25 18.38
C GLN A 10 6.09 8.41 18.32
N ALA A 11 6.57 9.65 18.17
CA ALA A 11 5.72 10.82 17.99
C ALA A 11 4.84 10.69 16.73
N PHE A 12 5.43 10.25 15.61
CA PHE A 12 4.71 10.00 14.37
C PHE A 12 3.61 8.93 14.52
N LEU A 13 3.92 7.80 15.18
CA LEU A 13 2.92 6.76 15.42
C LEU A 13 1.80 7.26 16.33
N SER A 14 2.12 7.99 17.39
CA SER A 14 1.13 8.57 18.31
C SER A 14 0.22 9.57 17.61
N GLU A 15 0.75 10.38 16.70
CA GLU A 15 -0.04 11.31 15.89
C GLU A 15 -1.05 10.55 15.01
N ILE A 16 -0.62 9.46 14.36
CA ILE A 16 -1.50 8.62 13.57
C ILE A 16 -2.60 8.03 14.45
N GLU A 17 -2.28 7.45 15.59
CA GLU A 17 -3.25 6.84 16.51
C GLU A 17 -4.28 7.87 16.99
N GLN A 18 -3.83 9.07 17.34
CA GLN A 18 -4.70 10.17 17.72
C GLN A 18 -5.63 10.59 16.56
N ARG A 19 -5.08 10.76 15.36
CA ARG A 19 -5.85 11.14 14.16
C ARG A 19 -6.87 10.10 13.76
N ARG A 20 -6.56 8.80 13.97
CA ARG A 20 -7.45 7.67 13.62
C ARG A 20 -8.39 7.25 14.75
N GLY A 21 -8.17 7.73 15.96
CA GLY A 21 -8.96 7.37 17.13
C GLY A 21 -8.84 5.90 17.55
N GLY A 22 -7.66 5.31 17.37
CA GLY A 22 -7.39 3.93 17.75
C GLY A 22 -5.92 3.56 17.65
N SER A 23 -5.55 2.44 18.27
CA SER A 23 -4.16 1.95 18.25
C SER A 23 -3.79 1.25 16.95
N ILE A 24 -2.54 1.40 16.55
CA ILE A 24 -1.97 0.69 15.40
C ILE A 24 -1.76 -0.78 15.79
N THR A 25 -2.48 -1.68 15.14
CA THR A 25 -2.40 -3.15 15.36
C THR A 25 -1.47 -3.85 14.41
N PHE A 26 -1.15 -3.23 13.28
CA PHE A 26 -0.19 -3.69 12.28
C PHE A 26 0.45 -2.51 11.58
N LYS A 27 1.73 -2.63 11.23
CA LYS A 27 2.46 -1.62 10.45
C LYS A 27 3.56 -2.24 9.61
N THR A 28 3.75 -1.71 8.43
CA THR A 28 4.83 -2.10 7.51
C THR A 28 5.09 -0.98 6.49
N PHE A 29 6.13 -1.14 5.69
CA PHE A 29 6.40 -0.27 4.55
C PHE A 29 6.09 -1.02 3.26
N SER A 30 5.62 -0.28 2.28
CA SER A 30 5.35 -0.78 0.95
C SER A 30 5.66 0.32 -0.07
N THR A 31 5.54 0.01 -1.34
CA THR A 31 5.52 1.02 -2.41
C THR A 31 4.15 0.98 -3.07
N PHE A 32 3.40 2.06 -2.94
CA PHE A 32 2.18 2.23 -3.72
C PHE A 32 2.56 2.60 -5.15
N TYR A 33 2.05 1.81 -6.08
CA TYR A 33 2.41 1.99 -7.48
C TYR A 33 1.32 2.70 -8.27
N ALA A 34 0.10 2.23 -8.21
CA ALA A 34 -1.03 2.80 -8.94
C ALA A 34 -2.37 2.29 -8.40
N ASP A 35 -3.46 2.91 -8.84
CA ASP A 35 -4.82 2.43 -8.62
C ASP A 35 -5.70 2.59 -9.87
N SER A 36 -6.94 2.07 -9.78
CA SER A 36 -7.94 2.18 -10.85
C SER A 36 -8.52 3.59 -11.00
N ASP A 37 -8.27 4.48 -10.06
CA ASP A 37 -8.71 5.88 -10.12
C ASP A 37 -7.75 6.75 -10.96
N GLY A 38 -6.71 6.15 -11.53
CA GLY A 38 -5.73 6.80 -12.37
C GLY A 38 -4.53 7.38 -11.62
N ASN A 39 -4.43 7.15 -10.30
CA ASN A 39 -3.26 7.56 -9.54
C ASN A 39 -2.08 6.64 -9.89
N VAL A 40 -1.00 7.22 -10.38
CA VAL A 40 0.29 6.54 -10.60
C VAL A 40 1.34 7.27 -9.80
N ARG A 41 1.88 6.63 -8.78
CA ARG A 41 2.77 7.29 -7.80
C ARG A 41 4.18 6.70 -7.80
N ASP A 42 4.34 5.42 -7.63
CA ASP A 42 5.63 4.73 -7.43
C ASP A 42 6.39 5.30 -6.21
N TYR A 43 5.66 5.49 -5.11
CA TYR A 43 6.19 6.06 -3.86
C TYR A 43 6.20 5.03 -2.74
N GLY A 44 7.22 5.12 -1.88
CA GLY A 44 7.19 4.46 -0.58
C GLY A 44 6.03 4.99 0.25
N VAL A 45 5.29 4.08 0.86
CA VAL A 45 4.17 4.40 1.74
C VAL A 45 4.30 3.66 3.06
N PHE A 46 3.86 4.29 4.13
CA PHE A 46 3.62 3.65 5.41
C PHE A 46 2.23 3.02 5.38
N LEU A 47 2.18 1.69 5.46
CA LEU A 47 0.97 0.89 5.48
C LEU A 47 0.73 0.41 6.92
N TYR A 48 -0.43 0.73 7.48
CA TYR A 48 -0.76 0.40 8.85
C TYR A 48 -2.24 0.05 9.00
N MET A 49 -2.60 -0.59 10.11
CA MET A 49 -4.00 -0.95 10.41
C MET A 49 -4.43 -0.33 11.74
N VAL A 50 -5.55 0.38 11.69
CA VAL A 50 -6.26 0.95 12.85
C VAL A 50 -7.75 0.69 12.67
N ASN A 51 -8.44 0.27 13.74
CA ASN A 51 -9.88 -0.02 13.74
C ASN A 51 -10.29 -0.92 12.55
N GLU A 52 -9.57 -2.04 12.37
CA GLU A 52 -9.84 -3.04 11.32
C GLU A 52 -9.79 -2.50 9.88
N THR A 53 -9.17 -1.35 9.67
CA THR A 53 -9.01 -0.73 8.36
C THR A 53 -7.53 -0.55 8.05
N PHE A 54 -7.09 -0.99 6.88
CA PHE A 54 -5.78 -0.68 6.37
C PHE A 54 -5.76 0.75 5.81
N TRP A 55 -4.77 1.51 6.26
CA TRP A 55 -4.46 2.85 5.79
C TRP A 55 -3.07 2.85 5.20
N PHE A 56 -2.84 3.66 4.18
CA PHE A 56 -1.51 3.91 3.67
C PHE A 56 -1.36 5.37 3.26
N GLN A 57 -0.19 5.93 3.55
CA GLN A 57 0.14 7.32 3.28
C GLN A 57 1.60 7.45 2.86
N ASP A 58 1.88 8.44 2.02
CA ASP A 58 3.25 8.80 1.69
C ASP A 58 3.87 9.71 2.76
N PHE A 59 5.12 10.13 2.54
CA PHE A 59 5.88 10.96 3.47
C PHE A 59 6.21 12.32 2.87
N GLU A 60 6.16 13.36 3.70
CA GLU A 60 6.42 14.73 3.29
C GLU A 60 7.89 15.01 2.95
N HIS A 61 8.85 14.31 3.54
CA HIS A 61 10.27 14.66 3.45
C HIS A 61 11.16 13.59 2.82
N GLU A 62 12.24 14.09 2.15
CA GLU A 62 13.46 13.35 1.80
C GLU A 62 14.20 12.78 3.04
N SER A 63 13.60 12.81 4.22
CA SER A 63 14.20 12.21 5.37
C SER A 63 14.35 10.72 5.13
N SER A 64 15.55 10.24 5.27
CA SER A 64 15.90 8.84 5.31
C SER A 64 15.24 8.15 6.51
N PHE A 65 13.91 8.07 6.49
CA PHE A 65 13.20 7.25 7.44
C PHE A 65 13.46 5.80 7.06
N LEU A 66 14.27 5.12 7.85
CA LEU A 66 14.70 3.74 7.65
C LEU A 66 15.45 3.45 6.33
N GLY A 67 16.23 4.41 5.80
CA GLY A 67 17.11 4.18 4.67
C GLY A 67 16.46 4.25 3.28
N PHE A 68 15.18 4.58 3.18
CA PHE A 68 14.52 4.81 1.89
C PHE A 68 14.62 6.28 1.49
N ARG A 69 15.29 6.53 0.35
CA ARG A 69 15.30 7.85 -0.30
C ARG A 69 14.07 7.98 -1.19
N LEU A 70 13.17 8.88 -0.82
CA LEU A 70 12.05 9.27 -1.67
C LEU A 70 12.51 10.47 -2.52
N THR A 71 12.72 10.24 -3.81
CA THR A 71 13.10 11.31 -4.74
C THR A 71 11.85 12.07 -5.17
N ARG A 72 11.75 13.34 -4.79
CA ARG A 72 10.67 14.23 -5.19
C ARG A 72 11.21 15.29 -6.17
N ARG A 73 10.39 15.73 -7.13
CA ARG A 73 10.66 16.95 -7.90
C ARG A 73 10.57 18.15 -6.97
N ARG A 74 11.59 19.00 -6.98
CA ARG A 74 11.80 20.12 -6.03
C ARG A 74 10.75 21.24 -6.07
N ASP A 75 9.86 21.28 -7.08
CA ASP A 75 9.06 22.47 -7.42
C ASP A 75 7.55 22.30 -7.20
N GLU A 76 7.09 21.16 -6.65
CA GLU A 76 5.66 20.95 -6.37
C GLU A 76 5.39 21.02 -4.86
N GLU A 77 4.38 21.82 -4.49
CA GLU A 77 3.88 21.88 -3.12
C GLU A 77 3.39 20.48 -2.69
N TYR A 78 3.84 20.05 -1.51
CA TYR A 78 3.51 18.72 -1.02
C TYR A 78 2.04 18.61 -0.65
N THR A 79 1.36 17.70 -1.28
CA THR A 79 0.05 17.22 -0.82
C THR A 79 0.18 15.76 -0.42
N MET A 80 -0.05 15.47 0.86
CA MET A 80 0.00 14.10 1.38
C MET A 80 -1.00 13.22 0.61
N PHE A 81 -0.48 12.13 0.05
CA PHE A 81 -1.33 11.10 -0.54
C PHE A 81 -1.69 10.08 0.54
N GLU A 82 -2.98 9.89 0.71
CA GLU A 82 -3.53 8.95 1.69
C GLU A 82 -4.70 8.19 1.08
N SER A 83 -4.79 6.91 1.39
CA SER A 83 -5.92 6.07 1.01
C SER A 83 -6.10 4.91 1.99
N SER A 84 -7.21 4.20 1.88
CA SER A 84 -7.52 3.08 2.79
C SER A 84 -8.34 2.00 2.10
N PHE A 85 -8.39 0.83 2.72
CA PHE A 85 -9.30 -0.25 2.34
C PHE A 85 -9.64 -1.13 3.55
N SER A 86 -10.85 -1.67 3.56
CA SER A 86 -11.25 -2.66 4.56
C SER A 86 -10.78 -4.06 4.14
N PRO A 87 -10.19 -4.85 5.05
CA PRO A 87 -9.90 -6.27 4.81
C PRO A 87 -11.11 -7.07 4.33
N LEU A 88 -12.30 -6.75 4.83
CA LEU A 88 -13.54 -7.44 4.48
C LEU A 88 -14.00 -7.16 3.05
N GLU A 89 -13.57 -6.05 2.46
CA GLU A 89 -13.89 -5.69 1.07
C GLU A 89 -12.93 -6.30 0.04
N VAL A 90 -11.83 -6.91 0.48
CA VAL A 90 -10.84 -7.48 -0.43
C VAL A 90 -11.39 -8.75 -1.08
N VAL A 91 -11.51 -8.74 -2.40
CA VAL A 91 -11.94 -9.89 -3.20
C VAL A 91 -10.77 -10.79 -3.56
N SER A 92 -9.64 -10.20 -3.90
CA SER A 92 -8.47 -10.98 -4.31
C SER A 92 -7.15 -10.23 -4.18
N PHE A 93 -6.09 -11.03 -3.97
CA PHE A 93 -4.70 -10.64 -4.16
C PHE A 93 -4.13 -11.41 -5.34
N ARG A 94 -3.55 -10.70 -6.30
CA ARG A 94 -2.88 -11.32 -7.45
C ARG A 94 -1.51 -10.68 -7.68
N THR A 95 -0.56 -11.45 -8.18
CA THR A 95 0.70 -10.91 -8.69
C THR A 95 0.54 -10.64 -10.17
N VAL A 96 0.79 -9.41 -10.59
CA VAL A 96 0.69 -8.96 -11.97
C VAL A 96 1.96 -8.24 -12.40
N MET A 97 2.15 -8.09 -13.73
CA MET A 97 3.32 -7.41 -14.26
C MET A 97 3.21 -5.89 -14.03
N LYS A 98 4.24 -5.26 -13.47
CA LYS A 98 4.28 -3.81 -13.19
C LYS A 98 3.98 -2.97 -14.44
N LYS A 99 4.58 -3.31 -15.58
CA LYS A 99 4.32 -2.62 -16.85
C LYS A 99 2.87 -2.71 -17.32
N ALA A 100 2.23 -3.86 -17.08
CA ALA A 100 0.82 -4.04 -17.43
C ALA A 100 -0.10 -3.25 -16.49
N ALA A 101 0.18 -3.25 -15.19
CA ALA A 101 -0.53 -2.44 -14.20
C ALA A 101 -0.47 -0.94 -14.55
N ARG A 102 0.70 -0.44 -14.93
CA ARG A 102 0.88 0.96 -15.36
C ARG A 102 0.01 1.31 -16.57
N LYS A 103 0.00 0.45 -17.59
CA LYS A 103 -0.83 0.68 -18.78
C LYS A 103 -2.31 0.73 -18.44
N CYS A 104 -2.76 -0.08 -17.51
CA CYS A 104 -4.14 -0.04 -17.04
C CYS A 104 -4.43 1.25 -16.26
N ALA A 105 -3.59 1.64 -15.32
CA ALA A 105 -3.74 2.86 -14.53
C ALA A 105 -3.75 4.14 -15.38
N THR A 106 -3.01 4.15 -16.49
CA THR A 106 -2.98 5.27 -17.45
C THR A 106 -4.08 5.22 -18.52
N GLY A 107 -5.04 4.30 -18.41
CA GLY A 107 -6.18 4.18 -19.32
C GLY A 107 -5.89 3.47 -20.65
N PHE A 108 -4.69 2.92 -20.85
CA PHE A 108 -4.35 2.21 -22.09
C PHE A 108 -4.93 0.79 -22.19
N LYS A 109 -5.33 0.21 -21.05
CA LYS A 109 -5.94 -1.11 -20.98
C LYS A 109 -6.99 -1.19 -19.89
N ASP A 110 -7.97 -2.04 -20.10
CA ASP A 110 -8.97 -2.34 -19.10
C ASP A 110 -8.35 -3.19 -17.97
N PHE A 111 -8.53 -2.77 -16.73
CA PHE A 111 -8.09 -3.48 -15.52
C PHE A 111 -8.65 -4.90 -15.43
N SER A 112 -9.86 -5.15 -15.96
CA SER A 112 -10.49 -6.46 -15.98
C SER A 112 -9.68 -7.51 -16.77
N ARG A 113 -8.86 -7.08 -17.72
CA ARG A 113 -8.05 -7.90 -18.58
C ARG A 113 -6.63 -8.13 -18.11
N LEU A 114 -6.27 -7.61 -16.94
CA LEU A 114 -4.94 -7.80 -16.40
C LEU A 114 -4.74 -9.28 -16.04
N ARG A 115 -3.80 -9.93 -16.70
CA ARG A 115 -3.49 -11.33 -16.44
C ARG A 115 -2.55 -11.47 -15.27
N LYS A 116 -2.75 -12.53 -14.46
CA LYS A 116 -1.82 -12.95 -13.44
C LYS A 116 -0.44 -13.17 -14.05
N ALA A 117 0.63 -12.72 -13.38
CA ALA A 117 1.99 -12.94 -13.83
C ALA A 117 2.31 -14.44 -13.80
N ASN A 118 2.98 -14.91 -14.86
CA ASN A 118 3.53 -16.26 -14.85
C ASN A 118 4.72 -16.29 -13.88
N PRO A 119 4.83 -17.29 -12.96
CA PRO A 119 5.94 -17.39 -12.03
C PRO A 119 7.32 -17.35 -12.69
N VAL A 120 7.47 -17.93 -13.87
CA VAL A 120 8.73 -17.94 -14.62
C VAL A 120 9.09 -16.56 -15.18
N LEU A 121 8.09 -15.84 -15.70
CA LEU A 121 8.29 -14.48 -16.23
C LEU A 121 8.41 -13.45 -15.10
N GLY A 122 7.82 -13.70 -13.94
CA GLY A 122 7.92 -12.86 -12.76
C GLY A 122 9.34 -12.80 -12.18
N PHE A 123 10.18 -13.81 -12.46
CA PHE A 123 11.60 -13.80 -12.06
C PHE A 123 12.43 -12.84 -12.93
N LEU A 124 12.03 -12.60 -14.18
CA LEU A 124 12.75 -11.75 -15.14
C LEU A 124 12.15 -10.35 -15.28
N SER A 125 11.05 -10.05 -14.63
CA SER A 125 10.32 -8.80 -14.79
C SER A 125 9.77 -8.31 -13.45
N GLU A 126 9.74 -7.00 -13.27
CA GLU A 126 9.14 -6.40 -12.08
C GLU A 126 7.64 -6.72 -11.99
N THR A 127 7.23 -7.17 -10.84
CA THR A 127 5.84 -7.50 -10.52
C THR A 127 5.31 -6.61 -9.39
N VAL A 128 3.99 -6.48 -9.34
CA VAL A 128 3.25 -5.79 -8.26
C VAL A 128 2.14 -6.68 -7.74
N THR A 129 1.75 -6.47 -6.50
CA THR A 129 0.58 -7.10 -5.91
C THR A 129 -0.65 -6.27 -6.22
N GLU A 130 -1.60 -6.87 -6.90
CA GLU A 130 -2.93 -6.31 -7.12
C GLU A 130 -3.83 -6.64 -5.93
N VAL A 131 -4.45 -5.63 -5.34
CA VAL A 131 -5.50 -5.74 -4.32
C VAL A 131 -6.80 -5.26 -4.95
N LYS A 132 -7.74 -6.19 -5.16
CA LYS A 132 -9.05 -5.88 -5.74
C LYS A 132 -10.12 -5.84 -4.66
N LEU A 133 -10.92 -4.78 -4.63
CA LEU A 133 -12.02 -4.59 -3.70
C LEU A 133 -13.38 -4.95 -4.34
N GLN A 134 -14.38 -5.23 -3.50
CA GLN A 134 -15.77 -5.49 -3.93
C GLN A 134 -16.38 -4.31 -4.70
N SER A 135 -15.98 -3.08 -4.37
CA SER A 135 -16.40 -1.87 -5.08
C SER A 135 -15.91 -1.81 -6.53
N GLY A 136 -14.99 -2.71 -6.92
CA GLY A 136 -14.30 -2.68 -8.21
C GLY A 136 -13.01 -1.87 -8.18
N LYS A 137 -12.74 -1.10 -7.13
CA LYS A 137 -11.46 -0.40 -6.96
C LYS A 137 -10.32 -1.41 -6.90
N THR A 138 -9.25 -1.10 -7.59
CA THR A 138 -8.06 -1.94 -7.65
C THR A 138 -6.83 -1.10 -7.32
N MET A 139 -5.96 -1.62 -6.47
CA MET A 139 -4.72 -0.97 -6.05
C MET A 139 -3.54 -1.88 -6.34
N TYR A 140 -2.39 -1.31 -6.65
CA TYR A 140 -1.17 -2.02 -6.99
C TYR A 140 -0.04 -1.59 -6.07
N PHE A 141 0.57 -2.58 -5.38
CA PHE A 141 1.68 -2.38 -4.45
C PHE A 141 2.90 -3.19 -4.87
N GLN A 142 4.07 -2.59 -4.79
CA GLN A 142 5.35 -3.28 -4.86
C GLN A 142 5.86 -3.55 -3.45
N PHE A 143 6.48 -4.72 -3.24
CA PHE A 143 7.01 -5.13 -1.92
C PHE A 143 5.96 -5.21 -0.79
N MET A 144 4.72 -5.58 -1.11
CA MET A 144 3.71 -5.79 -0.08
C MET A 144 4.08 -6.94 0.85
N ASP A 145 4.05 -6.67 2.16
CA ASP A 145 4.28 -7.68 3.19
C ASP A 145 3.23 -8.80 3.10
N LYS A 146 3.70 -10.04 3.16
CA LYS A 146 2.83 -11.23 3.14
C LYS A 146 1.83 -11.25 4.30
N SER A 147 2.19 -10.63 5.42
CA SER A 147 1.32 -10.51 6.61
C SER A 147 0.02 -9.78 6.30
N VAL A 148 0.01 -8.83 5.37
CA VAL A 148 -1.23 -8.13 4.94
C VAL A 148 -2.27 -9.13 4.43
N ARG A 149 -1.85 -10.06 3.55
CA ARG A 149 -2.75 -11.11 3.04
C ARG A 149 -3.23 -12.05 4.15
N ASN A 150 -2.36 -12.41 5.09
CA ASN A 150 -2.71 -13.28 6.20
C ASN A 150 -3.75 -12.62 7.11
N ILE A 151 -3.59 -11.35 7.43
CA ILE A 151 -4.55 -10.58 8.23
C ILE A 151 -5.90 -10.52 7.52
N VAL A 152 -5.92 -10.19 6.22
CA VAL A 152 -7.16 -10.14 5.44
C VAL A 152 -7.87 -11.50 5.45
N ASN A 153 -7.15 -12.59 5.19
CA ASN A 153 -7.73 -13.93 5.20
C ASN A 153 -8.29 -14.32 6.57
N GLN A 154 -7.58 -13.96 7.66
CA GLN A 154 -8.04 -14.24 9.02
C GLN A 154 -9.33 -13.48 9.34
N MET A 155 -9.34 -12.17 9.10
CA MET A 155 -10.52 -11.34 9.36
C MET A 155 -11.74 -11.77 8.56
N GLN A 156 -11.55 -12.21 7.31
CA GLN A 156 -12.63 -12.71 6.47
C GLN A 156 -13.19 -14.04 6.99
N LYS A 157 -12.35 -14.91 7.57
CA LYS A 157 -12.81 -16.16 8.22
C LYS A 157 -13.59 -15.85 9.48
N ASP A 158 -13.05 -15.00 10.35
CA ASP A 158 -13.69 -14.62 11.60
C ASP A 158 -15.08 -13.99 11.37
N ASN A 159 -15.20 -13.17 10.31
CA ASN A 159 -16.49 -12.56 9.93
C ASN A 159 -17.51 -13.56 9.36
N LYS A 160 -17.07 -14.69 8.80
CA LYS A 160 -17.96 -15.75 8.31
C LYS A 160 -18.41 -16.73 9.40
N GLY A 161 -17.88 -16.61 10.61
CA GLY A 161 -18.21 -17.48 11.73
C GLY A 161 -17.66 -18.91 11.60
N GLU A 162 -16.58 -19.07 10.83
CA GLU A 162 -15.83 -20.33 10.68
C GLU A 162 -14.61 -20.38 11.62
#